data_7bfb21eb305fb9ea05b5645bafa46ce9
#
_entry.id   7bfb21eb305fb9ea05b5645bafa46ce9
#
_cell.length_a   1.000
_cell.length_b   1.000
_cell.length_c   1.000
_cell.angle_alpha   90.00
_cell.angle_beta   90.00
_cell.angle_gamma   90.00
#
_symmetry.space_group_name_H-M   'P 1'
#
loop_
_entity.id
_entity.type
_entity.pdbx_description
1 polymer ?
#
loop_
_entity_poly.entity_id
_entity_poly.type
_entity_poly.pdbx_seq_one_letter_code
_entity_poly.pdbx_strand_id
1 'polypeptide(L)'
;MVVLKLGAKFKRKRERGASLAEFGPAFFLLFIFAVFPVLDIIGMGFGYVSSVSLNDLQLRQAAKIPKSQAQDPEGPVCLAIPQNYVSSIAGGLASIVDLPVTEVSYDNDASNVYVTVTTHVTVKPFLTIPFFT
;
A
#
# COMPACT_ATOMS: atom_id res chain seq x y z
N MET A 1 -59.87 21.00 20.34
CA MET A 1 -59.19 19.71 20.62
C MET A 1 -58.68 18.98 19.38
N VAL A 2 -59.34 19.02 18.25
CA VAL A 2 -58.95 18.39 17.00
C VAL A 2 -57.69 19.03 16.36
N VAL A 3 -57.55 20.36 16.47
CA VAL A 3 -56.40 21.13 15.91
C VAL A 3 -55.09 20.81 16.63
N LEU A 4 -55.09 20.55 17.94
CA LEU A 4 -53.91 20.14 18.70
C LEU A 4 -53.39 18.74 18.34
N LYS A 5 -54.28 17.81 17.97
CA LYS A 5 -53.88 16.47 17.49
C LYS A 5 -53.24 16.50 16.07
N LEU A 6 -53.67 17.40 15.18
CA LEU A 6 -53.08 17.60 13.87
C LEU A 6 -51.66 18.20 13.96
N GLY A 7 -51.46 19.19 14.85
CA GLY A 7 -50.16 19.80 15.07
C GLY A 7 -49.11 18.81 15.59
N ALA A 8 -49.47 17.90 16.47
CA ALA A 8 -48.57 16.90 17.01
C ALA A 8 -48.16 15.85 15.95
N LYS A 9 -49.05 15.48 15.04
CA LYS A 9 -48.76 14.57 13.91
C LYS A 9 -47.84 15.22 12.86
N PHE A 10 -48.05 16.50 12.58
CA PHE A 10 -47.18 17.24 11.65
C PHE A 10 -45.77 17.42 12.21
N LYS A 11 -45.63 17.70 13.50
CA LYS A 11 -44.34 17.84 14.16
C LYS A 11 -43.50 16.54 14.11
N ARG A 12 -44.13 15.40 14.38
CA ARG A 12 -43.48 14.06 14.29
C ARG A 12 -43.01 13.72 12.87
N LYS A 13 -43.75 14.09 11.83
CA LYS A 13 -43.32 13.87 10.43
C LYS A 13 -42.13 14.73 10.06
N ARG A 14 -42.05 15.97 10.56
CA ARG A 14 -40.95 16.89 10.30
C ARG A 14 -39.66 16.46 10.99
N GLU A 15 -39.76 15.96 12.22
CA GLU A 15 -38.61 15.43 12.95
C GLU A 15 -38.01 14.18 12.28
N ARG A 16 -38.83 13.30 11.73
CA ARG A 16 -38.38 12.11 10.98
C ARG A 16 -37.66 12.49 9.66
N GLY A 17 -38.16 13.49 8.97
CA GLY A 17 -37.53 13.98 7.74
C GLY A 17 -36.20 14.68 8.00
N ALA A 18 -36.08 15.44 9.06
CA ALA A 18 -34.84 16.09 9.47
C ALA A 18 -33.77 15.07 9.86
N SER A 19 -34.13 14.04 10.60
CA SER A 19 -33.20 12.95 10.98
C SER A 19 -32.65 12.17 9.78
N LEU A 20 -33.48 11.91 8.77
CA LEU A 20 -33.05 11.27 7.52
C LEU A 20 -32.14 12.17 6.66
N ALA A 21 -32.39 13.49 6.66
CA ALA A 21 -31.57 14.44 5.94
C ALA A 21 -30.17 14.60 6.55
N GLU A 22 -30.04 14.45 7.86
CA GLU A 22 -28.75 14.51 8.58
C GLU A 22 -27.94 13.20 8.44
N PHE A 23 -28.61 12.08 8.18
CA PHE A 23 -27.95 10.76 8.05
C PHE A 23 -27.01 10.70 6.84
N GLY A 24 -27.36 11.29 5.71
CA GLY A 24 -26.56 11.31 4.49
C GLY A 24 -25.18 11.94 4.68
N PRO A 25 -25.08 13.21 5.16
CA PRO A 25 -23.82 13.85 5.46
C PRO A 25 -22.98 13.12 6.52
N ALA A 26 -23.62 12.65 7.59
CA ALA A 26 -22.93 11.89 8.64
C ALA A 26 -22.35 10.57 8.11
N PHE A 27 -23.07 9.85 7.29
CA PHE A 27 -22.61 8.62 6.63
C PHE A 27 -21.45 8.91 5.66
N PHE A 28 -21.52 10.00 4.92
CA PHE A 28 -20.45 10.44 4.00
C PHE A 28 -19.15 10.76 4.76
N LEU A 29 -19.24 11.48 5.87
CA LEU A 29 -18.10 11.74 6.74
C LEU A 29 -17.50 10.45 7.32
N LEU A 30 -18.33 9.55 7.80
CA LEU A 30 -17.89 8.24 8.28
C LEU A 30 -17.14 7.48 7.19
N PHE A 31 -17.65 7.51 5.95
CA PHE A 31 -17.05 6.85 4.81
C PHE A 31 -15.66 7.41 4.50
N ILE A 32 -15.50 8.73 4.49
CA ILE A 32 -14.21 9.40 4.26
C ILE A 32 -13.21 9.04 5.36
N PHE A 33 -13.61 9.14 6.63
CA PHE A 33 -12.69 8.94 7.75
C PHE A 33 -12.41 7.48 8.10
N ALA A 34 -13.25 6.55 7.70
CA ALA A 34 -13.07 5.13 7.98
C ALA A 34 -12.55 4.35 6.77
N VAL A 35 -13.18 4.48 5.60
CA VAL A 35 -12.89 3.65 4.43
C VAL A 35 -11.57 4.05 3.76
N PHE A 36 -11.31 5.34 3.59
CA PHE A 36 -10.09 5.79 2.94
C PHE A 36 -8.82 5.42 3.70
N PRO A 37 -8.70 5.65 5.01
CA PRO A 37 -7.55 5.17 5.75
C PRO A 37 -7.37 3.65 5.74
N VAL A 38 -8.46 2.90 5.74
CA VAL A 38 -8.40 1.42 5.65
C VAL A 38 -7.85 0.99 4.29
N LEU A 39 -8.30 1.61 3.20
CA LEU A 39 -7.77 1.32 1.85
C LEU A 39 -6.28 1.65 1.74
N ASP A 40 -5.83 2.74 2.34
CA ASP A 40 -4.41 3.09 2.36
C ASP A 40 -3.57 2.10 3.15
N ILE A 41 -4.05 1.63 4.29
CA ILE A 41 -3.38 0.59 5.09
C ILE A 41 -3.28 -0.72 4.29
N ILE A 42 -4.35 -1.11 3.59
CA ILE A 42 -4.35 -2.29 2.71
C ILE A 42 -3.31 -2.11 1.59
N GLY A 43 -3.27 -0.95 0.95
CA GLY A 43 -2.30 -0.61 -0.09
C GLY A 43 -0.85 -0.70 0.41
N MET A 44 -0.57 -0.16 1.58
CA MET A 44 0.74 -0.28 2.23
C MET A 44 1.09 -1.73 2.55
N GLY A 45 0.12 -2.54 2.98
CA GLY A 45 0.28 -3.96 3.21
C GLY A 45 0.70 -4.71 1.94
N PHE A 46 0.05 -4.44 0.81
CA PHE A 46 0.46 -4.98 -0.49
C PHE A 46 1.87 -4.54 -0.88
N GLY A 47 2.22 -3.28 -0.66
CA GLY A 47 3.56 -2.77 -0.90
C GLY A 47 4.62 -3.50 -0.09
N TYR A 48 4.35 -3.75 1.18
CA TYR A 48 5.25 -4.50 2.06
C TYR A 48 5.45 -5.96 1.60
N VAL A 49 4.36 -6.68 1.36
CA VAL A 49 4.42 -8.09 0.89
C VAL A 49 5.14 -8.19 -0.45
N SER A 50 4.89 -7.26 -1.36
CA SER A 50 5.57 -7.20 -2.65
C SER A 50 7.07 -6.93 -2.50
N SER A 51 7.46 -6.04 -1.60
CA SER A 51 8.87 -5.76 -1.31
C SER A 51 9.60 -6.99 -0.75
N VAL A 52 8.97 -7.72 0.15
CA VAL A 52 9.52 -8.98 0.70
C VAL A 52 9.67 -10.03 -0.41
N SER A 53 8.67 -10.17 -1.27
CA SER A 53 8.71 -11.10 -2.41
C SER A 53 9.82 -10.75 -3.40
N LEU A 54 9.99 -9.48 -3.70
CA LEU A 54 11.06 -8.99 -4.58
C LEU A 54 12.43 -9.33 -3.97
N ASN A 55 12.62 -9.02 -2.70
CA ASN A 55 13.89 -9.29 -2.01
C ASN A 55 14.21 -10.80 -1.95
N ASP A 56 13.22 -11.66 -1.74
CA ASP A 56 13.39 -13.11 -1.76
C ASP A 56 13.82 -13.62 -3.15
N LEU A 57 13.24 -13.10 -4.21
CA LEU A 57 13.65 -13.41 -5.60
C LEU A 57 15.10 -12.99 -5.87
N GLN A 58 15.48 -11.79 -5.44
CA GLN A 58 16.84 -11.28 -5.59
C GLN A 58 17.84 -12.10 -4.78
N LEU A 59 17.51 -12.46 -3.55
CA LEU A 59 18.37 -13.29 -2.70
C LEU A 59 18.60 -14.68 -3.31
N ARG A 60 17.56 -15.32 -3.81
CA ARG A 60 17.65 -16.63 -4.48
C ARG A 60 18.51 -16.57 -5.74
N GLN A 61 18.40 -15.48 -6.49
CA GLN A 61 19.24 -15.29 -7.69
C GLN A 61 20.68 -14.98 -7.32
N ALA A 62 20.92 -14.14 -6.33
CA ALA A 62 22.26 -13.82 -5.84
C ALA A 62 23.01 -15.06 -5.33
N ALA A 63 22.29 -16.02 -4.74
CA ALA A 63 22.87 -17.28 -4.30
C ALA A 63 23.27 -18.23 -5.44
N LYS A 64 22.74 -18.02 -6.66
CA LYS A 64 22.98 -18.90 -7.81
C LYS A 64 24.05 -18.40 -8.75
N ILE A 65 24.38 -17.13 -8.71
CA ILE A 65 25.32 -16.48 -9.64
C ILE A 65 26.61 -16.06 -8.94
N PRO A 66 27.71 -15.85 -9.69
CA PRO A 66 28.96 -15.36 -9.11
C PRO A 66 28.81 -14.01 -8.44
N LYS A 67 29.61 -13.76 -7.40
CA LYS A 67 29.63 -12.51 -6.63
C LYS A 67 29.75 -11.26 -7.50
N SER A 68 30.61 -11.30 -8.53
CA SER A 68 30.81 -10.19 -9.46
C SER A 68 29.54 -9.79 -10.21
N GLN A 69 28.73 -10.76 -10.60
CA GLN A 69 27.45 -10.51 -11.28
C GLN A 69 26.32 -10.12 -10.31
N ALA A 70 26.35 -10.65 -9.10
CA ALA A 70 25.35 -10.33 -8.09
C ALA A 70 25.50 -8.90 -7.57
N GLN A 71 26.72 -8.39 -7.47
CA GLN A 71 27.05 -7.03 -7.03
C GLN A 71 27.05 -5.97 -8.15
N ASP A 72 26.90 -6.40 -9.41
CA ASP A 72 26.86 -5.47 -10.55
C ASP A 72 25.57 -4.63 -10.51
N PRO A 73 25.67 -3.28 -10.46
CA PRO A 73 24.50 -2.40 -10.46
C PRO A 73 23.60 -2.56 -11.70
N GLU A 74 24.17 -2.97 -12.82
CA GLU A 74 23.45 -3.26 -14.07
C GLU A 74 23.15 -4.74 -14.26
N GLY A 75 23.49 -5.57 -13.28
CA GLY A 75 23.37 -7.00 -13.33
C GLY A 75 21.93 -7.51 -13.06
N PRO A 76 21.76 -8.85 -13.14
CA PRO A 76 20.43 -9.46 -13.01
C PRO A 76 19.76 -9.23 -11.66
N VAL A 77 20.52 -9.14 -10.58
CA VAL A 77 19.97 -8.97 -9.23
C VAL A 77 19.58 -7.52 -8.96
N CYS A 78 20.44 -6.57 -9.33
CA CYS A 78 20.24 -5.16 -9.00
C CYS A 78 19.34 -4.41 -9.98
N LEU A 79 19.27 -4.82 -11.22
CA LEU A 79 18.54 -4.11 -12.27
C LEU A 79 17.44 -4.95 -12.93
N ALA A 80 17.74 -6.13 -13.45
CA ALA A 80 16.80 -6.88 -14.26
C ALA A 80 15.60 -7.40 -13.45
N ILE A 81 15.80 -7.94 -12.26
CA ILE A 81 14.74 -8.43 -11.38
C ILE A 81 13.85 -7.27 -10.91
N PRO A 82 14.38 -6.15 -10.36
CA PRO A 82 13.56 -5.00 -10.00
C PRO A 82 12.75 -4.42 -11.16
N GLN A 83 13.34 -4.26 -12.34
CA GLN A 83 12.63 -3.76 -13.52
C GLN A 83 11.46 -4.65 -13.93
N ASN A 84 11.71 -5.96 -14.02
CA ASN A 84 10.68 -6.92 -14.37
C ASN A 84 9.56 -6.98 -13.32
N TYR A 85 9.91 -6.84 -12.05
CA TYR A 85 8.94 -6.85 -10.95
C TYR A 85 8.05 -5.61 -10.96
N VAL A 86 8.63 -4.43 -11.13
CA VAL A 86 7.88 -3.15 -11.19
C VAL A 86 6.93 -3.12 -12.39
N SER A 87 7.33 -3.67 -13.54
CA SER A 87 6.49 -3.77 -14.73
C SER A 87 5.45 -4.90 -14.66
N SER A 88 5.52 -5.76 -13.66
CA SER A 88 4.54 -6.83 -13.44
C SER A 88 3.26 -6.33 -12.78
N ILE A 89 2.23 -7.17 -12.79
CA ILE A 89 0.95 -6.90 -12.11
C ILE A 89 1.18 -6.69 -10.60
N ALA A 90 2.08 -7.45 -9.99
CA ALA A 90 2.40 -7.34 -8.57
C ALA A 90 3.01 -5.97 -8.22
N GLY A 91 3.93 -5.46 -9.05
CA GLY A 91 4.50 -4.12 -8.89
C GLY A 91 3.47 -3.02 -9.08
N GLY A 92 2.58 -3.16 -10.05
CA GLY A 92 1.47 -2.22 -10.29
C GLY A 92 0.48 -2.15 -9.12
N LEU A 93 0.09 -3.28 -8.56
CA LEU A 93 -0.80 -3.36 -7.39
C LEU A 93 -0.12 -2.82 -6.11
N ALA A 94 1.19 -2.98 -5.99
CA ALA A 94 1.95 -2.46 -4.86
C ALA A 94 2.19 -0.95 -4.92
N SER A 95 1.81 -0.28 -6.01
CA SER A 95 2.02 1.16 -6.24
C SER A 95 3.47 1.60 -6.03
N ILE A 96 4.42 0.81 -6.51
CA ILE A 96 5.85 1.12 -6.48
C ILE A 96 6.13 2.27 -7.44
N VAL A 97 6.73 3.34 -6.95
CA VAL A 97 6.89 4.60 -7.69
C VAL A 97 8.16 4.64 -8.52
N ASP A 98 9.26 4.23 -7.92
CA ASP A 98 10.59 4.30 -8.52
C ASP A 98 11.19 2.91 -8.64
N LEU A 99 12.22 2.78 -9.46
CA LEU A 99 12.97 1.54 -9.54
C LEU A 99 13.63 1.25 -8.17
N PRO A 100 13.35 0.08 -7.57
CA PRO A 100 13.96 -0.28 -6.30
C PRO A 100 15.48 -0.30 -6.36
N VAL A 101 16.12 0.28 -5.37
CA VAL A 101 17.58 0.26 -5.24
C VAL A 101 17.99 -0.95 -4.41
N THR A 102 18.88 -1.77 -4.96
CA THR A 102 19.32 -3.01 -4.34
C THR A 102 20.80 -2.96 -4.04
N GLU A 103 21.18 -3.33 -2.84
CA GLU A 103 22.57 -3.52 -2.40
C GLU A 103 22.79 -4.98 -2.04
N VAL A 104 23.87 -5.55 -2.56
CA VAL A 104 24.27 -6.93 -2.28
C VAL A 104 25.61 -6.92 -1.56
N SER A 105 25.63 -7.45 -0.35
CA SER A 105 26.84 -7.61 0.44
C SER A 105 27.14 -9.09 0.71
N TYR A 106 28.42 -9.41 0.81
CA TYR A 106 28.91 -10.74 1.14
C TYR A 106 29.75 -10.65 2.41
N ASP A 107 29.42 -11.47 3.36
CA ASP A 107 30.21 -11.65 4.58
C ASP A 107 30.74 -13.09 4.63
N ASN A 108 32.01 -13.22 4.93
CA ASN A 108 32.69 -14.53 4.99
C ASN A 108 33.00 -14.84 6.46
N ASP A 109 32.37 -15.84 6.98
CA ASP A 109 32.78 -16.48 8.23
C ASP A 109 33.70 -17.68 7.93
N ALA A 110 34.37 -18.21 8.95
CA ALA A 110 35.38 -19.27 8.80
C ALA A 110 34.90 -20.52 8.05
N SER A 111 33.59 -20.77 7.99
CA SER A 111 33.00 -21.98 7.37
C SER A 111 31.88 -21.66 6.35
N ASN A 112 31.35 -20.44 6.30
CA ASN A 112 30.18 -20.09 5.51
C ASN A 112 30.32 -18.72 4.85
N VAL A 113 29.71 -18.59 3.68
CA VAL A 113 29.56 -17.32 2.98
C VAL A 113 28.10 -16.87 3.14
N TYR A 114 27.89 -15.73 3.75
CA TYR A 114 26.57 -15.13 3.90
C TYR A 114 26.34 -14.08 2.83
N VAL A 115 25.21 -14.15 2.18
CA VAL A 115 24.77 -13.17 1.19
C VAL A 115 23.63 -12.35 1.78
N THR A 116 23.82 -11.04 1.89
CA THR A 116 22.79 -10.13 2.34
C THR A 116 22.34 -9.25 1.18
N VAL A 117 21.07 -9.29 0.88
CA VAL A 117 20.44 -8.45 -0.15
C VAL A 117 19.52 -7.46 0.56
N THR A 118 19.80 -6.19 0.39
CA THR A 118 18.98 -5.09 0.92
C THR A 118 18.34 -4.34 -0.24
N THR A 119 17.03 -4.25 -0.25
CA THR A 119 16.28 -3.58 -1.31
C THR A 119 15.43 -2.46 -0.71
N HIS A 120 15.64 -1.25 -1.20
CA HIS A 120 14.85 -0.08 -0.84
C HIS A 120 13.73 0.12 -1.85
N VAL A 121 12.49 0.07 -1.40
CA VAL A 121 11.29 0.21 -2.22
C VAL A 121 10.48 1.39 -1.73
N THR A 122 10.10 2.28 -2.65
CA THR A 122 9.20 3.40 -2.37
C THR A 122 7.80 3.07 -2.85
N VAL A 123 6.84 3.11 -1.95
CA VAL A 123 5.43 2.80 -2.22
C VAL A 123 4.58 4.05 -1.99
N LYS A 124 3.66 4.34 -2.91
CA LYS A 124 2.64 5.38 -2.74
C LYS A 124 1.38 4.82 -2.09
N PRO A 125 0.70 5.59 -1.22
CA PRO A 125 -0.64 5.24 -0.78
C PRO A 125 -1.61 5.24 -1.98
N PHE A 126 -2.67 4.42 -1.92
CA PHE A 126 -3.68 4.34 -2.98
C PHE A 126 -4.45 5.64 -3.17
N LEU A 127 -4.69 6.35 -2.08
CA LEU A 127 -5.47 7.57 -2.07
C LEU A 127 -4.60 8.72 -1.57
N THR A 128 -4.19 9.56 -2.48
CA THR A 128 -3.57 10.87 -2.14
C THR A 128 -4.69 11.84 -1.85
N ILE A 129 -4.92 12.14 -0.58
CA ILE A 129 -5.83 13.22 -0.18
C ILE A 129 -5.07 14.53 -0.43
N PRO A 130 -5.55 15.42 -1.33
CA PRO A 130 -4.80 16.60 -1.76
C PRO A 130 -4.54 17.64 -0.66
N PHE A 131 -5.14 17.46 0.52
CA PHE A 131 -4.97 18.33 1.68
C PHE A 131 -3.92 17.86 2.69
N PHE A 132 -3.28 16.71 2.48
CA PHE A 132 -2.29 16.10 3.38
C PHE A 132 -0.93 15.81 2.73
N THR A 133 -0.62 16.53 1.71
CA THR A 133 0.73 16.47 1.10
C THR A 133 1.71 17.36 1.82
#